data_6e44511389afe7545be36df8ab09f542
#
_entry.id   6e44511389afe7545be36df8ab09f542
#
_cell.length_a   1.000
_cell.length_b   1.000
_cell.length_c   1.000
_cell.angle_alpha   90.00
_cell.angle_beta   90.00
_cell.angle_gamma   90.00
#
_symmetry.space_group_name_H-M   'P 1'
#
loop_
_entity.id
_entity.type
_entity.pdbx_description
1 polymer ?
#
loop_
_entity_poly.entity_id
_entity_poly.type
_entity_poly.pdbx_seq_one_letter_code
_entity_poly.pdbx_strand_id
1 'polypeptide(L)'
;MIHAIKVTITVYVFSMFCYSVWYLLQYYDVAGLRLPDEWIGSLCYLPHGARVLMFCFFRYYSLPGLYLAEITGPSLIHHNDYMDGWSIAAVGSLFSVVAAVELVKWTRATPGFFSFFKEVNFENYKFLYLVIIVSSLLNGLLVNLILSVINTTSAISAVTVFRFAVGDFLGAIAVIATLWVIFRTLIDTRLIIDPRVED
;
A
#
# COMPACT_ATOMS: atom_id res chain seq x y z
N MET A 1 25.02 -0.06 3.33
CA MET A 1 24.36 -0.90 4.36
C MET A 1 23.51 -0.07 5.33
N ILE A 2 24.06 0.95 6.00
CA ILE A 2 23.34 1.80 6.97
C ILE A 2 22.10 2.48 6.36
N HIS A 3 22.19 2.98 5.12
CA HIS A 3 21.04 3.60 4.42
C HIS A 3 19.88 2.62 4.25
N ALA A 4 20.16 1.41 3.77
CA ALA A 4 19.11 0.38 3.58
C ALA A 4 18.42 0.02 4.89
N ILE A 5 19.15 -0.10 6.00
CA ILE A 5 18.59 -0.38 7.33
C ILE A 5 17.68 0.78 7.77
N LYS A 6 18.12 2.03 7.63
CA LYS A 6 17.30 3.19 7.98
C LYS A 6 15.99 3.21 7.18
N VAL A 7 16.08 2.99 5.86
CA VAL A 7 14.90 2.92 4.99
C VAL A 7 13.97 1.80 5.44
N THR A 8 14.47 0.59 5.68
CA THR A 8 13.67 -0.55 6.14
C THR A 8 12.92 -0.22 7.43
N ILE A 9 13.59 0.37 8.42
CA ILE A 9 12.96 0.77 9.69
C ILE A 9 11.89 1.84 9.46
N THR A 10 12.20 2.90 8.70
CA THR A 10 11.24 3.98 8.40
C THR A 10 9.99 3.44 7.71
N VAL A 11 10.18 2.60 6.70
CA VAL A 11 9.10 1.98 5.94
C VAL A 11 8.25 1.07 6.83
N TYR A 12 8.89 0.24 7.65
CA TYR A 12 8.21 -0.65 8.58
C TYR A 12 7.34 0.14 9.56
N VAL A 13 7.92 1.15 10.24
CA VAL A 13 7.21 1.98 11.24
C VAL A 13 6.02 2.69 10.60
N PHE A 14 6.21 3.31 9.43
CA PHE A 14 5.12 3.98 8.73
C PHE A 14 4.01 3.02 8.31
N SER A 15 4.37 1.85 7.78
CA SER A 15 3.38 0.83 7.39
C SER A 15 2.62 0.30 8.59
N MET A 16 3.30 0.02 9.72
CA MET A 16 2.65 -0.42 10.95
C MET A 16 1.75 0.66 11.55
N PHE A 17 2.11 1.93 11.42
CA PHE A 17 1.22 3.03 11.77
C PHE A 17 -0.08 2.99 10.94
N CYS A 18 0.01 2.81 9.61
CA CYS A 18 -1.17 2.67 8.76
C CYS A 18 -2.01 1.43 9.11
N TYR A 19 -1.37 0.30 9.47
CA TYR A 19 -2.06 -0.88 9.99
C TYR A 19 -2.79 -0.58 11.29
N SER A 20 -2.15 0.10 12.24
CA SER A 20 -2.75 0.44 13.53
C SER A 20 -3.96 1.37 13.36
N VAL A 21 -3.85 2.40 12.52
CA VAL A 21 -4.97 3.31 12.21
C VAL A 21 -6.10 2.53 11.53
N TRP A 22 -5.79 1.70 10.54
CA TRP A 22 -6.79 0.85 9.88
C TRP A 22 -7.49 -0.08 10.87
N TYR A 23 -6.75 -0.72 11.78
CA TYR A 23 -7.31 -1.54 12.86
C TYR A 23 -8.30 -0.75 13.74
N LEU A 24 -7.92 0.46 14.16
CA LEU A 24 -8.80 1.32 14.97
C LEU A 24 -10.09 1.68 14.22
N LEU A 25 -10.00 1.99 12.92
CA LEU A 25 -11.19 2.26 12.09
C LEU A 25 -12.13 1.06 12.03
N GLN A 26 -11.58 -0.16 11.96
CA GLN A 26 -12.36 -1.40 11.98
C GLN A 26 -12.95 -1.67 13.36
N TYR A 27 -12.16 -1.50 14.42
CA TYR A 27 -12.56 -1.77 15.80
C TYR A 27 -13.73 -0.88 16.24
N TYR A 28 -13.68 0.41 15.90
CA TYR A 28 -14.74 1.36 16.22
C TYR A 28 -15.85 1.44 15.18
N ASP A 29 -15.83 0.59 14.18
CA ASP A 29 -16.81 0.59 13.09
C ASP A 29 -17.06 1.96 12.45
N VAL A 30 -15.98 2.71 12.23
CA VAL A 30 -16.05 4.06 11.68
C VAL A 30 -16.66 3.98 10.28
N ALA A 31 -17.78 4.67 10.06
CA ALA A 31 -18.51 4.72 8.79
C ALA A 31 -18.97 3.34 8.25
N GLY A 32 -19.23 2.36 9.12
CA GLY A 32 -19.62 1.02 8.68
C GLY A 32 -18.51 0.24 7.97
N LEU A 33 -17.25 0.57 8.27
CA LEU A 33 -16.08 -0.07 7.66
C LEU A 33 -15.72 -1.41 8.30
N ARG A 34 -16.40 -1.80 9.39
CA ARG A 34 -16.15 -3.06 10.08
C ARG A 34 -16.22 -4.23 9.09
N LEU A 35 -15.23 -5.09 9.16
CA LEU A 35 -15.26 -6.34 8.39
C LEU A 35 -16.40 -7.20 8.89
N PRO A 36 -17.25 -7.75 8.00
CA PRO A 36 -18.14 -8.83 8.38
C PRO A 36 -17.34 -10.02 8.88
N ASP A 37 -17.96 -10.91 9.65
CA ASP A 37 -17.31 -12.10 10.23
C ASP A 37 -16.71 -13.03 9.16
N GLU A 38 -17.16 -12.89 7.91
CA GLU A 38 -16.58 -13.56 6.75
C GLU A 38 -15.48 -12.66 6.12
N TRP A 39 -14.34 -13.26 5.75
CA TRP A 39 -13.25 -12.57 5.06
C TRP A 39 -13.66 -12.13 3.65
N ILE A 40 -14.15 -10.91 3.52
CA ILE A 40 -14.63 -10.37 2.23
C ILE A 40 -13.76 -9.17 1.76
N GLY A 41 -12.76 -8.78 2.50
CA GLY A 41 -11.92 -7.59 2.24
C GLY A 41 -12.47 -6.29 2.82
N SER A 42 -11.58 -5.42 3.26
CA SER A 42 -11.91 -4.09 3.82
C SER A 42 -12.26 -3.10 2.71
N LEU A 43 -13.25 -2.22 2.93
CA LEU A 43 -13.60 -1.14 2.00
C LEU A 43 -12.65 0.06 2.05
N CYS A 44 -11.74 0.11 3.02
CA CYS A 44 -10.71 1.16 3.10
C CYS A 44 -9.45 0.58 3.74
N TYR A 45 -8.56 0.03 2.91
CA TYR A 45 -7.35 -0.65 3.38
C TYR A 45 -6.14 0.27 3.32
N LEU A 46 -5.92 1.03 4.42
CA LEU A 46 -4.83 2.02 4.52
C LEU A 46 -3.42 1.46 4.28
N PRO A 47 -3.09 0.20 4.69
CA PRO A 47 -1.76 -0.35 4.43
C PRO A 47 -1.38 -0.39 2.95
N HIS A 48 -2.34 -0.50 2.02
CA HIS A 48 -2.03 -0.42 0.59
C HIS A 48 -1.48 0.95 0.21
N GLY A 49 -2.01 2.04 0.78
CA GLY A 49 -1.47 3.39 0.58
C GLY A 49 -0.02 3.52 1.05
N ALA A 50 0.29 2.92 2.21
CA ALA A 50 1.68 2.85 2.70
C ALA A 50 2.58 2.10 1.71
N ARG A 51 2.14 0.95 1.17
CA ARG A 51 2.91 0.19 0.17
C ARG A 51 3.23 1.01 -1.07
N VAL A 52 2.20 1.63 -1.66
CA VAL A 52 2.38 2.45 -2.87
C VAL A 52 3.33 3.61 -2.61
N LEU A 53 3.11 4.38 -1.54
CA LEU A 53 3.95 5.53 -1.22
C LEU A 53 5.38 5.13 -0.94
N MET A 54 5.60 4.20 -0.02
CA MET A 54 6.94 3.79 0.38
C MET A 54 7.72 3.20 -0.79
N PHE A 55 7.05 2.42 -1.66
CA PHE A 55 7.70 1.91 -2.86
C PHE A 55 8.01 3.03 -3.87
N CYS A 56 7.15 4.01 -4.04
CA CYS A 56 7.42 5.16 -4.90
C CYS A 56 8.61 5.99 -4.41
N PHE A 57 8.72 6.23 -3.09
CA PHE A 57 9.81 7.02 -2.51
C PHE A 57 11.14 6.26 -2.44
N PHE A 58 11.13 5.03 -1.94
CA PHE A 58 12.35 4.29 -1.60
C PHE A 58 12.65 3.13 -2.55
N ARG A 59 11.78 2.87 -3.53
CA ARG A 59 11.92 1.82 -4.52
C ARG A 59 12.22 0.46 -3.85
N TYR A 60 13.12 -0.31 -4.39
CA TYR A 60 13.45 -1.66 -3.90
C TYR A 60 14.02 -1.70 -2.47
N TYR A 61 14.52 -0.57 -1.97
CA TYR A 61 14.95 -0.47 -0.57
C TYR A 61 13.79 -0.55 0.43
N SER A 62 12.55 -0.26 -0.01
CA SER A 62 11.37 -0.37 0.84
C SER A 62 10.88 -1.80 1.02
N LEU A 63 11.18 -2.72 0.09
CA LEU A 63 10.59 -4.06 0.08
C LEU A 63 10.79 -4.86 1.37
N PRO A 64 11.99 -4.88 1.99
CA PRO A 64 12.15 -5.60 3.26
C PRO A 64 11.25 -5.06 4.37
N GLY A 65 11.14 -3.73 4.50
CA GLY A 65 10.28 -3.10 5.51
C GLY A 65 8.80 -3.34 5.25
N LEU A 66 8.38 -3.26 3.99
CA LEU A 66 7.00 -3.55 3.57
C LEU A 66 6.65 -5.02 3.83
N TYR A 67 7.54 -5.95 3.47
CA TYR A 67 7.30 -7.37 3.70
C TYR A 67 7.15 -7.71 5.19
N LEU A 68 8.03 -7.15 6.03
CA LEU A 68 7.91 -7.32 7.48
C LEU A 68 6.57 -6.77 8.00
N ALA A 69 6.13 -5.61 7.52
CA ALA A 69 4.85 -5.03 7.92
C ALA A 69 3.66 -5.88 7.45
N GLU A 70 3.71 -6.45 6.25
CA GLU A 70 2.67 -7.34 5.73
C GLU A 70 2.54 -8.66 6.52
N ILE A 71 3.63 -9.14 7.08
CA ILE A 71 3.59 -10.35 7.94
C ILE A 71 3.11 -9.99 9.34
N THR A 72 3.59 -8.89 9.91
CA THR A 72 3.33 -8.54 11.31
C THR A 72 2.02 -7.77 11.49
N GLY A 73 1.58 -6.99 10.50
CA GLY A 73 0.36 -6.18 10.58
C GLY A 73 -0.91 -6.99 10.85
N PRO A 74 -1.21 -8.03 10.06
CA PRO A 74 -2.38 -8.88 10.29
C PRO A 74 -2.38 -9.60 11.64
N SER A 75 -1.22 -9.98 12.15
CA SER A 75 -1.10 -10.66 13.47
C SER A 75 -1.53 -9.78 14.64
N LEU A 76 -1.55 -8.45 14.49
CA LEU A 76 -2.09 -7.53 15.49
C LEU A 76 -3.61 -7.57 15.59
N ILE A 77 -4.28 -8.00 14.51
CA ILE A 77 -5.74 -7.92 14.37
C ILE A 77 -6.38 -9.27 14.71
N HIS A 78 -5.79 -10.36 14.25
CA HIS A 78 -6.31 -11.71 14.41
C HIS A 78 -5.31 -12.58 15.15
N HIS A 79 -5.48 -12.71 16.48
CA HIS A 79 -4.59 -13.51 17.31
C HIS A 79 -4.62 -15.02 16.97
N ASN A 80 -5.69 -15.52 16.35
CA ASN A 80 -5.89 -16.95 16.13
C ASN A 80 -6.18 -17.34 14.67
N ASP A 81 -6.41 -16.41 13.77
CA ASP A 81 -6.84 -16.70 12.39
C ASP A 81 -5.81 -16.22 11.36
N TYR A 82 -4.53 -16.41 11.66
CA TYR A 82 -3.49 -16.21 10.69
C TYR A 82 -3.69 -17.20 9.54
N MET A 83 -4.10 -16.70 8.37
CA MET A 83 -4.38 -17.56 7.23
C MET A 83 -3.09 -18.29 6.81
N ASP A 84 -3.18 -19.60 6.71
CA ASP A 84 -2.10 -20.41 6.15
C ASP A 84 -1.68 -19.86 4.78
N GLY A 85 -0.37 -19.65 4.59
CA GLY A 85 0.15 -19.09 3.35
C GLY A 85 0.10 -17.57 3.22
N TRP A 86 -0.28 -16.82 4.26
CA TRP A 86 -0.28 -15.35 4.22
C TRP A 86 1.08 -14.74 3.83
N SER A 87 2.19 -15.37 4.23
CA SER A 87 3.53 -14.93 3.82
C SER A 87 3.73 -14.95 2.29
N ILE A 88 3.11 -15.90 1.60
CA ILE A 88 3.14 -16.00 0.13
C ILE A 88 2.22 -14.94 -0.48
N ALA A 89 1.03 -14.74 0.10
CA ALA A 89 0.11 -13.68 -0.30
C ALA A 89 0.73 -12.29 -0.14
N ALA A 90 1.51 -12.07 0.92
CA ALA A 90 2.28 -10.84 1.14
C ALA A 90 3.29 -10.57 0.01
N VAL A 91 3.98 -11.59 -0.49
CA VAL A 91 4.86 -11.45 -1.68
C VAL A 91 4.04 -11.04 -2.90
N GLY A 92 2.90 -11.69 -3.14
CA GLY A 92 1.99 -11.33 -4.23
C GLY A 92 1.49 -9.89 -4.14
N SER A 93 1.19 -9.44 -2.94
CA SER A 93 0.78 -8.07 -2.64
C SER A 93 1.88 -7.05 -2.97
N LEU A 94 3.12 -7.31 -2.57
CA LEU A 94 4.26 -6.45 -2.92
C LEU A 94 4.54 -6.47 -4.42
N PHE A 95 4.46 -7.65 -5.04
CA PHE A 95 4.63 -7.78 -6.48
C PHE A 95 3.61 -6.95 -7.26
N SER A 96 2.35 -6.85 -6.79
CA SER A 96 1.33 -6.03 -7.44
C SER A 96 1.72 -4.55 -7.54
N VAL A 97 2.32 -3.99 -6.48
CA VAL A 97 2.78 -2.60 -6.46
C VAL A 97 4.00 -2.41 -7.35
N VAL A 98 4.98 -3.33 -7.27
CA VAL A 98 6.17 -3.30 -8.15
C VAL A 98 5.76 -3.35 -9.61
N ALA A 99 4.92 -4.32 -9.97
CA ALA A 99 4.44 -4.50 -11.34
C ALA A 99 3.65 -3.27 -11.82
N ALA A 100 2.77 -2.70 -10.98
CA ALA A 100 2.02 -1.50 -11.34
C ALA A 100 2.94 -0.33 -11.67
N VAL A 101 3.95 -0.06 -10.82
CA VAL A 101 4.90 1.03 -11.06
C VAL A 101 5.69 0.81 -12.34
N GLU A 102 6.19 -0.41 -12.57
CA GLU A 102 6.97 -0.70 -13.78
C GLU A 102 6.09 -0.67 -15.04
N LEU A 103 4.85 -1.18 -14.99
CA LEU A 103 3.90 -1.09 -16.11
C LEU A 103 3.58 0.37 -16.46
N VAL A 104 3.29 1.21 -15.45
CA VAL A 104 2.98 2.63 -15.71
C VAL A 104 4.20 3.38 -16.24
N LYS A 105 5.41 3.05 -15.79
CA LYS A 105 6.65 3.59 -16.38
C LYS A 105 6.83 3.18 -17.83
N TRP A 106 6.58 1.91 -18.12
CA TRP A 106 6.72 1.39 -19.49
C TRP A 106 5.77 2.06 -20.47
N THR A 107 4.51 2.27 -20.09
CA THR A 107 3.51 2.93 -20.94
C THR A 107 3.85 4.39 -21.25
N ARG A 108 4.65 5.05 -20.41
CA ARG A 108 5.08 6.43 -20.65
C ARG A 108 6.14 6.58 -21.73
N ALA A 109 6.62 5.47 -22.32
CA ALA A 109 7.53 5.47 -23.46
C ALA A 109 8.64 6.56 -23.39
N THR A 110 9.16 6.86 -22.20
CA THR A 110 10.38 7.63 -22.09
C THR A 110 11.53 6.70 -22.44
N PRO A 111 12.13 6.81 -23.63
CA PRO A 111 13.29 6.04 -23.97
C PRO A 111 14.44 6.56 -23.13
N GLY A 112 14.81 5.87 -22.14
CA GLY A 112 15.95 6.21 -21.33
C GLY A 112 15.70 5.94 -19.86
N PHE A 113 16.27 4.86 -19.44
CA PHE A 113 16.56 4.51 -18.08
C PHE A 113 15.51 3.75 -17.29
N PHE A 114 15.60 2.44 -17.42
CA PHE A 114 15.32 1.49 -16.36
C PHE A 114 16.28 1.70 -15.17
N SER A 115 16.22 2.83 -14.51
CA SER A 115 16.89 2.96 -13.22
C SER A 115 15.95 2.41 -12.15
N PHE A 116 16.17 1.17 -11.76
CA PHE A 116 15.43 0.52 -10.67
C PHE A 116 15.51 1.28 -9.34
N PHE A 117 16.48 2.18 -9.20
CA PHE A 117 16.76 2.91 -7.97
C PHE A 117 16.41 4.41 -8.02
N LYS A 118 15.95 4.91 -9.16
CA LYS A 118 15.60 6.32 -9.27
C LYS A 118 14.23 6.59 -8.66
N GLU A 119 14.15 7.56 -7.77
CA GLU A 119 12.91 8.04 -7.15
C GLU A 119 11.87 8.44 -8.19
N VAL A 120 10.59 8.31 -7.82
CA VAL A 120 9.49 8.76 -8.65
C VAL A 120 9.28 10.25 -8.41
N ASN A 121 9.32 11.06 -9.46
CA ASN A 121 8.99 12.48 -9.33
C ASN A 121 7.49 12.66 -9.09
N PHE A 122 7.14 13.21 -7.92
CA PHE A 122 5.75 13.43 -7.50
C PHE A 122 5.09 14.67 -8.11
N GLU A 123 5.79 15.48 -8.89
CA GLU A 123 5.16 16.56 -9.67
C GLU A 123 4.06 16.01 -10.60
N ASN A 124 4.11 14.71 -10.90
CA ASN A 124 3.15 14.06 -11.75
C ASN A 124 2.13 13.24 -10.97
N TYR A 125 1.16 13.91 -10.34
CA TYR A 125 0.06 13.26 -9.62
C TYR A 125 -0.71 12.23 -10.49
N LYS A 126 -0.75 12.42 -11.82
CA LYS A 126 -1.39 11.47 -12.75
C LYS A 126 -0.68 10.12 -12.76
N PHE A 127 0.66 10.13 -12.65
CA PHE A 127 1.43 8.90 -12.52
C PHE A 127 1.07 8.15 -11.23
N LEU A 128 1.06 8.85 -10.11
CA LEU A 128 0.72 8.24 -8.82
C LEU A 128 -0.70 7.67 -8.81
N TYR A 129 -1.66 8.43 -9.34
CA TYR A 129 -3.05 8.00 -9.44
C TYR A 129 -3.20 6.72 -10.29
N LEU A 130 -2.50 6.66 -11.42
CA LEU A 130 -2.53 5.49 -12.29
C LEU A 130 -1.86 4.27 -11.62
N VAL A 131 -0.76 4.48 -10.89
CA VAL A 131 -0.13 3.42 -10.09
C VAL A 131 -1.11 2.89 -9.04
N ILE A 132 -1.84 3.74 -8.34
CA ILE A 132 -2.84 3.32 -7.35
C ILE A 132 -3.90 2.44 -8.00
N ILE A 133 -4.50 2.89 -9.12
CA ILE A 133 -5.53 2.11 -9.80
C ILE A 133 -5.00 0.74 -10.22
N VAL A 134 -3.86 0.70 -10.91
CA VAL A 134 -3.30 -0.54 -11.43
C VAL A 134 -2.86 -1.47 -10.30
N SER A 135 -2.22 -0.94 -9.25
CA SER A 135 -1.79 -1.75 -8.11
C SER A 135 -2.96 -2.33 -7.31
N SER A 136 -4.02 -1.56 -7.13
CA SER A 136 -5.23 -2.01 -6.43
C SER A 136 -5.93 -3.15 -7.19
N LEU A 137 -6.05 -3.04 -8.51
CA LEU A 137 -6.60 -4.10 -9.35
C LEU A 137 -5.73 -5.35 -9.33
N LEU A 138 -4.42 -5.20 -9.51
CA LEU A 138 -3.47 -6.32 -9.47
C LEU A 138 -3.46 -6.99 -8.10
N ASN A 139 -3.48 -6.21 -7.02
CA ASN A 139 -3.50 -6.76 -5.66
C ASN A 139 -4.79 -7.55 -5.39
N GLY A 140 -5.93 -6.99 -5.74
CA GLY A 140 -7.22 -7.68 -5.64
C GLY A 140 -7.24 -9.01 -6.38
N LEU A 141 -6.65 -9.08 -7.57
CA LEU A 141 -6.56 -10.31 -8.35
C LEU A 141 -5.52 -11.29 -7.79
N LEU A 142 -4.27 -10.84 -7.61
CA LEU A 142 -3.14 -11.72 -7.28
C LEU A 142 -3.26 -12.31 -5.88
N VAL A 143 -3.60 -11.49 -4.88
CA VAL A 143 -3.74 -11.96 -3.50
C VAL A 143 -4.87 -13.00 -3.40
N ASN A 144 -6.04 -12.71 -3.99
CA ASN A 144 -7.15 -13.67 -3.96
C ASN A 144 -6.81 -14.94 -4.74
N LEU A 145 -6.13 -14.85 -5.88
CA LEU A 145 -5.67 -16.02 -6.63
C LEU A 145 -4.72 -16.89 -5.80
N ILE A 146 -3.72 -16.28 -5.15
CA ILE A 146 -2.77 -16.99 -4.30
C ILE A 146 -3.50 -17.67 -3.14
N LEU A 147 -4.37 -16.94 -2.44
CA LEU A 147 -5.12 -17.48 -1.31
C LEU A 147 -6.05 -18.62 -1.71
N SER A 148 -6.68 -18.57 -2.88
CA SER A 148 -7.53 -19.66 -3.35
C SER A 148 -6.77 -20.93 -3.74
N VAL A 149 -5.53 -20.78 -4.20
CA VAL A 149 -4.67 -21.93 -4.50
C VAL A 149 -4.18 -22.59 -3.21
N ILE A 150 -3.91 -21.78 -2.17
CA ILE A 150 -3.43 -22.29 -0.88
C ILE A 150 -4.60 -22.84 -0.05
N ASN A 151 -5.70 -22.09 0.03
CA ASN A 151 -6.89 -22.46 0.79
C ASN A 151 -8.00 -22.94 -0.17
N THR A 152 -8.04 -24.23 -0.41
CA THR A 152 -9.02 -24.86 -1.33
C THR A 152 -10.49 -24.69 -0.90
N THR A 153 -10.72 -24.31 0.35
CA THR A 153 -12.07 -24.04 0.91
C THR A 153 -12.58 -22.64 0.58
N SER A 154 -11.69 -21.71 0.18
CA SER A 154 -12.06 -20.32 -0.12
C SER A 154 -12.25 -20.15 -1.62
N ALA A 155 -13.51 -20.22 -2.09
CA ALA A 155 -13.82 -19.92 -3.47
C ALA A 155 -13.62 -18.42 -3.75
N ILE A 156 -12.82 -18.08 -4.77
CA ILE A 156 -12.71 -16.69 -5.23
C ILE A 156 -14.05 -16.29 -5.85
N SER A 157 -14.64 -15.22 -5.32
CA SER A 157 -15.75 -14.56 -5.98
C SER A 157 -15.29 -13.27 -6.66
N ALA A 158 -15.91 -12.91 -7.77
CA ALA A 158 -15.67 -11.62 -8.42
C ALA A 158 -15.96 -10.44 -7.47
N VAL A 159 -16.92 -10.61 -6.57
CA VAL A 159 -17.27 -9.62 -5.55
C VAL A 159 -16.12 -9.42 -4.57
N THR A 160 -15.48 -10.49 -4.10
CA THR A 160 -14.34 -10.42 -3.19
C THR A 160 -13.17 -9.68 -3.85
N VAL A 161 -12.82 -10.05 -5.08
CA VAL A 161 -11.76 -9.38 -5.86
C VAL A 161 -12.04 -7.88 -6.01
N PHE A 162 -13.27 -7.54 -6.37
CA PHE A 162 -13.68 -6.15 -6.53
C PHE A 162 -13.61 -5.36 -5.22
N ARG A 163 -14.08 -5.95 -4.10
CA ARG A 163 -13.99 -5.30 -2.79
C ARG A 163 -12.55 -5.06 -2.35
N PHE A 164 -11.65 -6.01 -2.56
CA PHE A 164 -10.22 -5.81 -2.32
C PHE A 164 -9.67 -4.65 -3.15
N ALA A 165 -9.95 -4.63 -4.45
CA ALA A 165 -9.48 -3.57 -5.34
C ALA A 165 -10.02 -2.18 -4.93
N VAL A 166 -11.31 -2.09 -4.60
CA VAL A 166 -11.92 -0.83 -4.14
C VAL A 166 -11.34 -0.41 -2.78
N GLY A 167 -11.18 -1.35 -1.86
CA GLY A 167 -10.64 -1.09 -0.53
C GLY A 167 -9.18 -0.59 -0.57
N ASP A 168 -8.37 -1.20 -1.41
CA ASP A 168 -6.99 -0.77 -1.66
C ASP A 168 -6.94 0.62 -2.30
N PHE A 169 -7.79 0.87 -3.28
CA PHE A 169 -7.88 2.16 -3.95
C PHE A 169 -8.29 3.27 -2.97
N LEU A 170 -9.38 3.07 -2.23
CA LEU A 170 -9.87 4.05 -1.26
C LEU A 170 -8.87 4.25 -0.12
N GLY A 171 -8.24 3.18 0.39
CA GLY A 171 -7.23 3.26 1.42
C GLY A 171 -6.00 4.05 0.97
N ALA A 172 -5.54 3.83 -0.27
CA ALA A 172 -4.40 4.58 -0.82
C ALA A 172 -4.74 6.08 -1.00
N ILE A 173 -5.92 6.41 -1.51
CA ILE A 173 -6.39 7.79 -1.62
C ILE A 173 -6.48 8.45 -0.24
N ALA A 174 -7.03 7.76 0.76
CA ALA A 174 -7.15 8.28 2.12
C ALA A 174 -5.79 8.62 2.74
N VAL A 175 -4.80 7.73 2.62
CA VAL A 175 -3.44 7.98 3.12
C VAL A 175 -2.81 9.18 2.44
N ILE A 176 -2.89 9.26 1.10
CA ILE A 176 -2.29 10.36 0.33
C ILE A 176 -2.97 11.69 0.65
N ALA A 177 -4.30 11.71 0.70
CA ALA A 177 -5.06 12.92 1.04
C ALA A 177 -4.72 13.41 2.46
N THR A 178 -4.64 12.49 3.43
CA THR A 178 -4.27 12.83 4.81
C THR A 178 -2.87 13.42 4.88
N LEU A 179 -1.89 12.80 4.23
CA LEU A 179 -0.53 13.33 4.21
C LEU A 179 -0.47 14.68 3.49
N TRP A 180 -1.19 14.84 2.38
CA TRP A 180 -1.26 16.12 1.68
C TRP A 180 -1.81 17.23 2.58
N VAL A 181 -2.91 16.99 3.31
CA VAL A 181 -3.47 17.95 4.26
C VAL A 181 -2.47 18.27 5.37
N ILE A 182 -1.80 17.26 5.95
CA ILE A 182 -0.80 17.46 7.02
C ILE A 182 0.34 18.33 6.49
N PHE A 183 0.96 17.97 5.36
CA PHE A 183 2.07 18.74 4.82
C PHE A 183 1.65 20.17 4.43
N ARG A 184 0.48 20.33 3.84
CA ARG A 184 -0.05 21.64 3.50
C ARG A 184 -0.21 22.51 4.75
N THR A 185 -0.79 21.96 5.82
CA THR A 185 -0.95 22.66 7.09
C THR A 185 0.39 23.04 7.71
N LEU A 186 1.39 22.15 7.65
CA LEU A 186 2.73 22.42 8.17
C LEU A 186 3.44 23.54 7.40
N ILE A 187 3.24 23.62 6.10
CA ILE A 187 3.75 24.70 5.25
C ILE A 187 3.01 26.02 5.59
N ASP A 188 1.70 26.00 5.62
CA ASP A 188 0.87 27.20 5.88
C ASP A 188 1.13 27.76 7.29
N THR A 189 1.44 26.90 8.27
CA THR A 189 1.85 27.32 9.63
C THR A 189 3.34 27.69 9.74
N ARG A 190 4.10 27.65 8.64
CA ARG A 190 5.55 27.92 8.59
C ARG A 190 6.40 27.01 9.49
N LEU A 191 5.89 25.84 9.84
CA LEU A 191 6.68 24.83 10.57
C LEU A 191 7.67 24.10 9.64
N ILE A 192 7.39 24.10 8.35
CA ILE A 192 8.28 23.59 7.30
C ILE A 192 8.39 24.67 6.22
N ILE A 193 9.60 24.89 5.71
CA ILE A 193 9.86 25.81 4.60
C ILE A 193 9.31 25.19 3.30
N ASP A 194 8.58 25.97 2.51
CA ASP A 194 8.14 25.50 1.18
C ASP A 194 9.37 25.44 0.26
N PRO A 195 9.77 24.26 -0.21
CA PRO A 195 10.95 24.11 -1.07
C PRO A 195 10.82 24.82 -2.43
N ARG A 196 9.64 25.33 -2.78
CA ARG A 196 9.39 26.08 -4.04
C ARG A 196 9.68 27.58 -3.95
N VAL A 197 10.00 28.07 -2.76
CA VAL A 197 10.22 29.52 -2.51
C VAL A 197 11.74 29.86 -2.57
N GLU A 198 12.62 28.87 -2.70
CA GLU A 198 14.08 29.07 -2.74
C GLU A 198 14.67 29.20 -4.17
N ASP A 199 13.83 29.27 -5.24
CA ASP A 199 14.29 29.47 -6.62
C ASP A 199 14.07 30.92 -7.10
#